data_18a621ec900f06267eb45603cc9224e1
#
_entry.id   18a621ec900f06267eb45603cc9224e1
#
_cell.length_a   1.000
_cell.length_b   1.000
_cell.length_c   1.000
_cell.angle_alpha   90.00
_cell.angle_beta   90.00
_cell.angle_gamma   90.00
#
_symmetry.space_group_name_H-M   'P 1'
#
loop_
_entity.id
_entity.type
_entity.pdbx_description
1 polymer ?
#
loop_
_entity_poly.entity_id
_entity_poly.type
_entity_poly.pdbx_seq_one_letter_code
_entity_poly.pdbx_strand_id
1 'polypeptide(L)'
;MKKAILCLLLCLLLLPTAVFADETPAPAQAEGAAGTSAPAESAAPAESAAPAESAAPAATAAQEGTFAILHTGDTHGVRERSGDSIGYPLLRSLADNTRSAYETLLLDSGNALEGDGLKTVKLMGAATYDAAAIGTEDAALGIERLQELSAIADFPLLCANWLRQDGELLFDPYAIFEVDGVRIGVIGLISPEIAELYPDITEGCNVYKPSGIANIYYEEMANAGCTYFIALTSLGYDGEYTPRDLAAESPWLNLILDSNTDTVLEDGELVPDTNVVVFNLPKDFTAVGSLVVTTTSGQNILSPSVLTLDDLSVLTPNEAVTGVAQTDYSVDGESAGGGLQIPAGAVFLIALVVIAGLTVLLVAVVLRRKTPKK
;
A
#
# COMPACT_ATOMS: atom_id res chain seq x y z
N MET A 1 11.48 15.13 30.64
CA MET A 1 10.88 13.87 30.17
C MET A 1 9.35 13.78 30.36
N LYS A 2 8.76 14.12 31.51
CA LYS A 2 7.29 14.07 31.70
C LYS A 2 6.49 15.17 31.00
N LYS A 3 7.11 16.27 30.55
CA LYS A 3 6.42 17.38 29.88
C LYS A 3 6.31 17.21 28.35
N ALA A 4 7.23 16.47 27.72
CA ALA A 4 7.20 16.23 26.26
C ALA A 4 6.15 15.17 25.89
N ILE A 5 5.98 14.14 26.71
CA ILE A 5 4.93 13.10 26.52
C ILE A 5 3.54 13.71 26.70
N LEU A 6 3.41 14.75 27.53
CA LEU A 6 2.14 15.44 27.75
C LEU A 6 1.74 16.32 26.56
N CYS A 7 2.67 16.87 25.79
CA CYS A 7 2.35 17.63 24.58
C CYS A 7 1.86 16.73 23.43
N LEU A 8 2.44 15.54 23.26
CA LEU A 8 1.97 14.59 22.23
C LEU A 8 0.56 14.04 22.53
N LEU A 9 0.24 13.84 23.80
CA LEU A 9 -1.10 13.43 24.25
C LEU A 9 -2.12 14.60 24.28
N LEU A 10 -1.65 15.85 24.39
CA LEU A 10 -2.56 17.01 24.44
C LEU A 10 -2.94 17.49 23.04
N CYS A 11 -2.13 17.28 22.02
CA CYS A 11 -2.50 17.55 20.63
C CYS A 11 -3.60 16.59 20.12
N LEU A 12 -3.73 15.41 20.72
CA LEU A 12 -4.80 14.44 20.38
C LEU A 12 -6.18 14.82 20.95
N LEU A 13 -6.26 15.83 21.84
CA LEU A 13 -7.50 16.19 22.57
C LEU A 13 -8.11 17.53 22.16
N LEU A 14 -7.56 18.27 21.20
CA LEU A 14 -8.01 19.61 20.83
C LEU A 14 -8.27 19.77 19.32
N LEU A 15 -8.89 18.79 18.67
CA LEU A 15 -9.37 18.97 17.29
C LEU A 15 -10.82 19.45 17.28
N PRO A 16 -11.17 20.50 16.51
CA PRO A 16 -12.55 20.90 16.32
C PRO A 16 -13.27 19.87 15.44
N THR A 17 -14.33 19.29 15.96
CA THR A 17 -15.25 18.47 15.19
C THR A 17 -15.97 19.36 14.17
N ALA A 18 -15.63 19.26 12.89
CA ALA A 18 -16.43 19.80 11.82
C ALA A 18 -17.67 18.91 11.63
N VAL A 19 -18.77 19.34 12.19
CA VAL A 19 -20.08 18.72 11.95
C VAL A 19 -20.62 19.30 10.64
N PHE A 20 -20.64 18.50 9.58
CA PHE A 20 -21.38 18.83 8.37
C PHE A 20 -22.83 18.40 8.53
N ALA A 21 -23.72 19.39 8.51
CA ALA A 21 -25.17 19.16 8.50
C ALA A 21 -25.61 18.82 7.06
N ASP A 22 -26.26 17.69 6.93
CA ASP A 22 -26.93 17.21 5.73
C ASP A 22 -28.23 18.01 5.50
N GLU A 23 -28.32 18.81 4.45
CA GLU A 23 -29.57 19.38 3.97
C GLU A 23 -30.01 18.66 2.70
N THR A 24 -30.93 17.73 2.82
CA THR A 24 -31.60 17.04 1.73
C THR A 24 -32.69 17.95 1.12
N PRO A 25 -32.69 18.27 -0.17
CA PRO A 25 -33.85 18.90 -0.80
C PRO A 25 -34.88 17.83 -1.23
N ALA A 26 -36.13 18.07 -0.86
CA ALA A 26 -37.29 17.26 -1.21
C ALA A 26 -37.64 17.35 -2.72
N PRO A 27 -38.26 16.29 -3.30
CA PRO A 27 -38.59 16.27 -4.71
C PRO A 27 -39.85 17.07 -5.05
N ALA A 28 -39.75 17.88 -6.10
CA ALA A 28 -40.90 18.57 -6.70
C ALA A 28 -41.71 17.60 -7.60
N GLN A 29 -43.00 17.52 -7.32
CA GLN A 29 -44.01 16.87 -8.17
C GLN A 29 -44.33 17.74 -9.37
N ALA A 30 -44.48 17.14 -10.56
CA ALA A 30 -45.21 17.72 -11.66
C ALA A 30 -46.10 16.64 -12.32
N GLU A 31 -47.40 16.97 -12.30
CA GLU A 31 -48.50 16.21 -12.92
C GLU A 31 -48.58 16.41 -14.43
N GLY A 32 -49.09 15.39 -15.09
CA GLY A 32 -50.16 15.58 -16.08
C GLY A 32 -49.86 15.34 -17.57
N ALA A 33 -50.34 14.35 -18.17
CA ALA A 33 -51.53 14.29 -19.05
C ALA A 33 -51.37 13.27 -20.18
N ALA A 34 -52.45 12.59 -20.38
CA ALA A 34 -52.77 11.46 -21.25
C ALA A 34 -52.68 11.73 -22.77
N GLY A 35 -52.54 10.62 -23.55
CA GLY A 35 -52.80 10.61 -25.00
C GLY A 35 -52.67 9.20 -25.58
N THR A 36 -53.80 8.58 -25.81
CA THR A 36 -54.12 7.30 -26.42
C THR A 36 -53.59 7.14 -27.85
N SER A 37 -53.14 5.92 -28.22
CA SER A 37 -53.73 5.05 -29.29
C SER A 37 -52.80 3.88 -29.67
N ALA A 38 -53.31 2.64 -29.57
CA ALA A 38 -52.87 1.47 -30.31
C ALA A 38 -53.67 1.37 -31.61
N PRO A 39 -53.48 0.45 -32.59
CA PRO A 39 -52.76 -0.85 -32.53
C PRO A 39 -51.90 -1.14 -33.78
N ALA A 40 -51.07 -2.17 -33.78
CA ALA A 40 -51.07 -3.27 -34.77
C ALA A 40 -49.98 -4.31 -34.50
N GLU A 41 -50.40 -5.50 -34.50
CA GLU A 41 -49.79 -6.80 -34.37
C GLU A 41 -48.83 -7.12 -35.54
N SER A 42 -47.62 -7.67 -35.25
CA SER A 42 -46.92 -8.59 -36.15
C SER A 42 -45.81 -9.36 -35.42
N ALA A 43 -46.03 -10.67 -35.37
CA ALA A 43 -45.11 -11.81 -35.32
C ALA A 43 -43.73 -11.68 -34.72
N ALA A 44 -43.47 -12.50 -33.66
CA ALA A 44 -42.19 -12.82 -33.08
C ALA A 44 -41.28 -13.65 -33.99
N PRO A 45 -39.97 -13.53 -33.82
CA PRO A 45 -39.07 -14.68 -33.85
C PRO A 45 -38.30 -14.83 -32.55
N ALA A 46 -38.19 -16.09 -32.15
CA ALA A 46 -37.21 -16.77 -31.28
C ALA A 46 -36.38 -15.97 -30.28
N GLU A 47 -36.66 -16.29 -29.09
CA GLU A 47 -35.95 -16.07 -27.83
C GLU A 47 -34.45 -16.44 -27.94
N SER A 48 -33.57 -15.45 -27.99
CA SER A 48 -32.15 -15.61 -27.74
C SER A 48 -31.96 -15.35 -26.24
N ALA A 49 -31.46 -16.35 -25.52
CA ALA A 49 -31.18 -16.29 -24.09
C ALA A 49 -30.32 -15.05 -23.77
N ALA A 50 -30.85 -14.20 -22.93
CA ALA A 50 -30.08 -13.09 -22.33
C ALA A 50 -28.91 -13.65 -21.55
N PRO A 51 -27.70 -12.99 -21.56
CA PRO A 51 -26.65 -13.32 -20.65
C PRO A 51 -27.16 -13.09 -19.22
N ALA A 52 -26.86 -14.05 -18.35
CA ALA A 52 -27.15 -13.92 -16.93
C ALA A 52 -26.57 -12.59 -16.40
N GLU A 53 -27.44 -11.75 -15.89
CA GLU A 53 -27.10 -10.54 -15.18
C GLU A 53 -26.23 -10.96 -13.98
N SER A 54 -24.95 -10.60 -14.01
CA SER A 54 -24.03 -10.81 -12.92
C SER A 54 -24.62 -10.08 -11.72
N ALA A 55 -25.04 -10.81 -10.71
CA ALA A 55 -25.51 -10.21 -9.47
C ALA A 55 -24.38 -9.32 -8.91
N ALA A 56 -24.68 -8.04 -8.70
CA ALA A 56 -23.77 -7.15 -7.98
C ALA A 56 -23.37 -7.81 -6.66
N PRO A 57 -22.08 -7.72 -6.26
CA PRO A 57 -21.63 -8.32 -5.02
C PRO A 57 -22.49 -7.80 -3.86
N ALA A 58 -22.93 -8.71 -3.00
CA ALA A 58 -23.66 -8.34 -1.80
C ALA A 58 -22.75 -7.41 -0.99
N ALA A 59 -23.21 -6.19 -0.72
CA ALA A 59 -22.46 -5.21 0.04
C ALA A 59 -22.04 -5.86 1.36
N THR A 60 -20.74 -6.10 1.53
CA THR A 60 -20.16 -6.57 2.78
C THR A 60 -20.44 -5.50 3.84
N ALA A 61 -20.97 -5.90 5.01
CA ALA A 61 -21.21 -4.94 6.08
C ALA A 61 -19.88 -4.24 6.43
N ALA A 62 -19.94 -2.92 6.60
CA ALA A 62 -18.76 -2.14 6.98
C ALA A 62 -18.15 -2.71 8.27
N GLN A 63 -16.86 -2.95 8.25
CA GLN A 63 -16.10 -3.40 9.42
C GLN A 63 -15.70 -2.18 10.24
N GLU A 64 -15.74 -2.30 11.55
CA GLU A 64 -15.40 -1.22 12.48
C GLU A 64 -14.03 -1.46 13.08
N GLY A 65 -13.17 -0.45 13.09
CA GLY A 65 -11.83 -0.52 13.64
C GLY A 65 -11.14 0.84 13.63
N THR A 66 -10.00 0.92 14.33
CA THR A 66 -9.14 2.11 14.34
C THR A 66 -7.69 1.68 14.14
N PHE A 67 -7.08 2.11 13.05
CA PHE A 67 -5.73 1.74 12.67
C PHE A 67 -4.94 2.95 12.19
N ALA A 68 -3.64 2.80 12.06
CA ALA A 68 -2.78 3.83 11.51
C ALA A 68 -2.21 3.43 10.15
N ILE A 69 -1.97 4.43 9.31
CA ILE A 69 -1.20 4.32 8.08
C ILE A 69 -0.02 5.27 8.19
N LEU A 70 1.19 4.76 8.04
CA LEU A 70 2.36 5.56 7.75
C LEU A 70 2.61 5.52 6.26
N HIS A 71 2.84 6.68 5.66
CA HIS A 71 2.99 6.82 4.22
C HIS A 71 4.28 7.52 3.86
N THR A 72 4.98 6.99 2.86
CA THR A 72 6.09 7.62 2.16
C THR A 72 5.84 7.59 0.65
N GLY A 73 6.52 8.45 -0.08
CA GLY A 73 6.55 8.50 -1.53
C GLY A 73 7.61 9.49 -1.98
N ASP A 74 8.05 9.42 -3.22
CA ASP A 74 9.11 10.30 -3.77
C ASP A 74 10.36 10.37 -2.87
N THR A 75 10.76 9.23 -2.28
CA THR A 75 11.92 9.21 -1.37
C THR A 75 13.26 9.25 -2.10
N HIS A 76 13.27 9.00 -3.43
CA HIS A 76 14.40 9.11 -4.35
C HIS A 76 15.69 8.49 -3.79
N GLY A 77 15.59 7.31 -3.19
CA GLY A 77 16.72 6.56 -2.66
C GLY A 77 17.42 7.18 -1.45
N VAL A 78 16.84 8.18 -0.80
CA VAL A 78 17.38 8.73 0.45
C VAL A 78 17.40 7.65 1.53
N ARG A 79 18.59 7.30 2.01
CA ARG A 79 18.83 6.11 2.85
C ARG A 79 18.89 6.43 4.33
N GLU A 80 19.61 7.49 4.66
CA GLU A 80 19.90 7.93 6.02
C GLU A 80 19.55 9.41 6.18
N ARG A 81 19.47 9.85 7.40
CA ARG A 81 19.28 11.25 7.73
C ARG A 81 20.37 12.12 7.07
N SER A 82 19.94 13.07 6.24
CA SER A 82 20.82 14.03 5.56
C SER A 82 20.09 15.34 5.33
N GLY A 83 20.60 16.44 5.83
CA GLY A 83 19.87 17.72 5.81
C GLY A 83 18.52 17.59 6.51
N ASP A 84 17.44 17.85 5.80
CA ASP A 84 16.06 17.76 6.30
C ASP A 84 15.42 16.38 6.06
N SER A 85 16.14 15.46 5.39
CA SER A 85 15.62 14.13 5.09
C SER A 85 15.62 13.22 6.32
N ILE A 86 14.58 12.41 6.48
CA ILE A 86 14.33 11.56 7.63
C ILE A 86 15.19 10.28 7.58
N GLY A 87 15.14 9.55 6.45
CA GLY A 87 15.81 8.28 6.24
C GLY A 87 15.16 7.09 6.94
N TYR A 88 15.44 5.88 6.41
CA TYR A 88 14.80 4.64 6.86
C TYR A 88 15.04 4.26 8.33
N PRO A 89 16.23 4.51 8.93
CA PRO A 89 16.45 4.19 10.36
C PRO A 89 15.51 4.95 11.30
N LEU A 90 15.20 6.21 11.00
CA LEU A 90 14.31 7.01 11.83
C LEU A 90 12.84 6.68 11.55
N LEU A 91 12.50 6.42 10.28
CA LEU A 91 11.18 5.91 9.89
C LEU A 91 10.84 4.61 10.63
N ARG A 92 11.79 3.67 10.71
CA ARG A 92 11.57 2.43 11.45
C ARG A 92 11.24 2.68 12.92
N SER A 93 11.94 3.59 13.54
CA SER A 93 11.66 3.95 14.95
C SER A 93 10.28 4.61 15.09
N LEU A 94 9.87 5.41 14.12
CA LEU A 94 8.51 5.94 14.06
C LEU A 94 7.48 4.81 13.91
N ALA A 95 7.70 3.87 12.98
CA ALA A 95 6.80 2.74 12.76
C ALA A 95 6.67 1.88 14.03
N ASP A 96 7.77 1.57 14.71
CA ASP A 96 7.75 0.82 15.98
C ASP A 96 6.96 1.56 17.06
N ASN A 97 7.12 2.89 17.14
CA ASN A 97 6.39 3.73 18.09
C ASN A 97 4.88 3.77 17.77
N THR A 98 4.51 3.93 16.50
CA THR A 98 3.12 3.97 16.07
C THR A 98 2.43 2.61 16.30
N ARG A 99 3.12 1.51 15.97
CA ARG A 99 2.65 0.14 16.20
C ARG A 99 2.45 -0.20 17.68
N SER A 100 3.07 0.54 18.59
CA SER A 100 2.79 0.39 20.02
C SER A 100 1.43 0.92 20.45
N ALA A 101 0.80 1.78 19.64
CA ALA A 101 -0.48 2.43 19.92
C ALA A 101 -1.61 1.96 19.00
N TYR A 102 -1.30 1.62 17.75
CA TYR A 102 -2.26 1.22 16.72
C TYR A 102 -1.71 0.05 15.91
N GLU A 103 -2.56 -0.86 15.46
CA GLU A 103 -2.22 -1.69 14.31
C GLU A 103 -1.95 -0.77 13.12
N THR A 104 -0.82 -0.98 12.42
CA THR A 104 -0.28 0.04 11.51
C THR A 104 0.20 -0.59 10.21
N LEU A 105 -0.21 -0.01 9.07
CA LEU A 105 0.38 -0.25 7.76
C LEU A 105 1.44 0.82 7.46
N LEU A 106 2.60 0.41 6.97
CA LEU A 106 3.63 1.28 6.41
C LEU A 106 3.66 1.08 4.90
N LEU A 107 3.24 2.08 4.15
CA LEU A 107 3.00 2.04 2.70
C LEU A 107 3.87 3.07 1.96
N ASP A 108 4.24 2.74 0.72
CA ASP A 108 4.95 3.67 -0.17
C ASP A 108 4.23 3.83 -1.51
N SER A 109 4.10 5.05 -1.98
CA SER A 109 3.40 5.38 -3.23
C SER A 109 4.30 5.40 -4.47
N GLY A 110 5.58 5.01 -4.35
CA GLY A 110 6.53 4.89 -5.45
C GLY A 110 7.57 5.98 -5.50
N ASN A 111 8.44 5.90 -6.52
CA ASN A 111 9.62 6.74 -6.73
C ASN A 111 10.61 6.64 -5.55
N ALA A 112 10.76 5.42 -5.02
CA ALA A 112 11.68 5.15 -3.92
C ALA A 112 13.02 4.61 -4.38
N LEU A 113 13.09 3.97 -5.55
CA LEU A 113 14.24 3.21 -5.99
C LEU A 113 15.31 4.12 -6.62
N GLU A 114 16.56 3.95 -6.20
CA GLU A 114 17.72 4.67 -6.74
C GLU A 114 18.82 3.70 -7.13
N GLY A 115 19.61 4.07 -8.12
CA GLY A 115 20.72 3.27 -8.62
C GLY A 115 20.22 1.97 -9.25
N ASP A 116 20.55 0.83 -8.66
CA ASP A 116 20.04 -0.49 -9.06
C ASP A 116 18.84 -0.96 -8.22
N GLY A 117 18.35 -0.14 -7.29
CA GLY A 117 17.21 -0.39 -6.41
C GLY A 117 17.46 -1.38 -5.26
N LEU A 118 18.52 -2.19 -5.32
CA LEU A 118 18.74 -3.28 -4.37
C LEU A 118 18.84 -2.79 -2.93
N LYS A 119 19.64 -1.75 -2.69
CA LYS A 119 19.86 -1.23 -1.35
C LYS A 119 18.58 -0.61 -0.78
N THR A 120 17.81 0.08 -1.60
CA THR A 120 16.54 0.68 -1.19
C THR A 120 15.54 -0.40 -0.79
N VAL A 121 15.35 -1.45 -1.59
CA VAL A 121 14.47 -2.58 -1.25
C VAL A 121 14.87 -3.25 0.07
N LYS A 122 16.19 -3.46 0.30
CA LYS A 122 16.69 -4.01 1.58
C LYS A 122 16.42 -3.08 2.77
N LEU A 123 16.53 -1.77 2.59
CA LEU A 123 16.20 -0.78 3.61
C LEU A 123 14.70 -0.74 3.91
N MET A 124 13.86 -0.77 2.87
CA MET A 124 12.41 -0.82 3.03
C MET A 124 11.97 -2.09 3.77
N GLY A 125 12.54 -3.26 3.42
CA GLY A 125 12.30 -4.51 4.17
C GLY A 125 12.72 -4.39 5.63
N ALA A 126 13.92 -3.87 5.92
CA ALA A 126 14.40 -3.62 7.28
C ALA A 126 13.55 -2.59 8.05
N ALA A 127 12.99 -1.60 7.36
CA ALA A 127 12.03 -0.65 7.91
C ALA A 127 10.63 -1.24 8.09
N THR A 128 10.39 -2.47 7.59
CA THR A 128 9.13 -3.22 7.68
C THR A 128 7.96 -2.58 6.95
N TYR A 129 8.19 -2.23 5.68
CA TYR A 129 7.08 -1.86 4.80
C TYR A 129 6.13 -3.03 4.60
N ASP A 130 4.85 -2.72 4.50
CA ASP A 130 3.80 -3.70 4.26
C ASP A 130 3.49 -3.82 2.75
N ALA A 131 3.57 -2.71 1.99
CA ALA A 131 3.51 -2.69 0.54
C ALA A 131 4.14 -1.40 -0.03
N ALA A 132 4.54 -1.45 -1.31
CA ALA A 132 4.96 -0.28 -2.07
C ALA A 132 4.41 -0.35 -3.50
N ALA A 133 4.08 0.79 -4.10
CA ALA A 133 3.82 0.87 -5.53
C ALA A 133 5.13 1.02 -6.30
N ILE A 134 5.13 0.58 -7.56
CA ILE A 134 6.16 0.94 -8.52
C ILE A 134 5.85 2.34 -9.04
N GLY A 135 6.77 3.28 -8.84
CA GLY A 135 6.61 4.66 -9.25
C GLY A 135 7.03 4.91 -10.70
N THR A 136 6.64 6.07 -11.20
CA THR A 136 6.95 6.50 -12.58
C THR A 136 8.44 6.58 -12.85
N GLU A 137 9.24 7.07 -11.90
CA GLU A 137 10.70 7.13 -12.02
C GLU A 137 11.34 5.76 -11.80
N ASP A 138 10.76 4.89 -10.96
CA ASP A 138 11.23 3.53 -10.74
C ASP A 138 11.21 2.70 -12.04
N ALA A 139 10.28 3.01 -12.96
CA ALA A 139 10.16 2.33 -14.25
C ALA A 139 11.44 2.42 -15.10
N ALA A 140 12.27 3.45 -14.88
CA ALA A 140 13.57 3.59 -15.54
C ALA A 140 14.54 2.43 -15.30
N LEU A 141 14.35 1.65 -14.23
CA LEU A 141 15.15 0.45 -13.94
C LEU A 141 14.89 -0.71 -14.93
N GLY A 142 13.76 -0.68 -15.62
CA GLY A 142 13.33 -1.74 -16.55
C GLY A 142 12.62 -2.90 -15.86
N ILE A 143 11.82 -3.62 -16.66
CA ILE A 143 10.91 -4.67 -16.17
C ILE A 143 11.67 -5.80 -15.47
N GLU A 144 12.72 -6.33 -16.11
CA GLU A 144 13.50 -7.45 -15.56
C GLU A 144 14.06 -7.09 -14.18
N ARG A 145 14.64 -5.88 -14.06
CA ARG A 145 15.23 -5.44 -12.79
C ARG A 145 14.18 -5.24 -11.72
N LEU A 146 13.05 -4.63 -12.04
CA LEU A 146 11.94 -4.47 -11.11
C LEU A 146 11.37 -5.81 -10.64
N GLN A 147 11.29 -6.82 -11.54
CA GLN A 147 10.87 -8.18 -11.17
C GLN A 147 11.89 -8.90 -10.26
N GLU A 148 13.20 -8.71 -10.51
CA GLU A 148 14.24 -9.20 -9.59
C GLU A 148 14.12 -8.56 -8.20
N LEU A 149 13.89 -7.25 -8.14
CA LEU A 149 13.69 -6.52 -6.88
C LEU A 149 12.44 -6.99 -6.15
N SER A 150 11.34 -7.19 -6.88
CA SER A 150 10.09 -7.73 -6.33
C SER A 150 10.26 -9.13 -5.75
N ALA A 151 11.06 -9.98 -6.41
CA ALA A 151 11.31 -11.34 -5.95
C ALA A 151 12.15 -11.42 -4.65
N ILE A 152 12.94 -10.39 -4.35
CA ILE A 152 13.82 -10.34 -3.15
C ILE A 152 13.29 -9.39 -2.07
N ALA A 153 12.23 -8.64 -2.35
CA ALA A 153 11.56 -7.80 -1.37
C ALA A 153 10.82 -8.65 -0.33
N ASP A 154 10.84 -8.20 0.93
CA ASP A 154 10.08 -8.83 2.02
C ASP A 154 8.63 -8.31 2.07
N PHE A 155 8.23 -7.51 1.08
CA PHE A 155 6.91 -6.89 0.92
C PHE A 155 6.56 -6.83 -0.57
N PRO A 156 5.27 -6.81 -0.97
CA PRO A 156 4.88 -6.73 -2.37
C PRO A 156 5.20 -5.35 -2.99
N LEU A 157 5.79 -5.38 -4.19
CA LEU A 157 5.86 -4.24 -5.10
C LEU A 157 4.66 -4.32 -6.04
N LEU A 158 3.74 -3.36 -5.94
CA LEU A 158 2.43 -3.40 -6.57
C LEU A 158 2.40 -2.55 -7.86
N CYS A 159 1.86 -3.12 -8.95
CA CYS A 159 1.52 -2.37 -10.15
C CYS A 159 0.44 -3.12 -10.95
N ALA A 160 -0.79 -2.61 -10.94
CA ALA A 160 -1.93 -3.28 -11.54
C ALA A 160 -2.12 -2.95 -13.03
N ASN A 161 -1.67 -1.78 -13.50
CA ASN A 161 -2.03 -1.26 -14.81
C ASN A 161 -0.89 -1.30 -15.86
N TRP A 162 0.26 -1.92 -15.54
CA TRP A 162 1.35 -2.17 -16.49
C TRP A 162 1.43 -3.67 -16.77
N LEU A 163 0.96 -4.09 -17.96
CA LEU A 163 0.80 -5.49 -18.33
C LEU A 163 1.55 -5.79 -19.63
N ARG A 164 1.86 -7.06 -19.88
CA ARG A 164 2.27 -7.54 -21.20
C ARG A 164 1.16 -7.37 -22.22
N GLN A 165 1.49 -7.36 -23.50
CA GLN A 165 0.48 -7.21 -24.59
C GLN A 165 -0.58 -8.32 -24.60
N ASP A 166 -0.26 -9.52 -24.12
CA ASP A 166 -1.17 -10.64 -23.98
C ASP A 166 -2.05 -10.59 -22.73
N GLY A 167 -1.86 -9.54 -21.89
CA GLY A 167 -2.61 -9.32 -20.64
C GLY A 167 -2.00 -9.99 -19.42
N GLU A 168 -0.82 -10.62 -19.52
CA GLU A 168 -0.11 -11.17 -18.37
C GLU A 168 0.37 -10.04 -17.46
N LEU A 169 0.17 -10.22 -16.14
CA LEU A 169 0.64 -9.30 -15.12
C LEU A 169 2.17 -9.31 -15.03
N LEU A 170 2.75 -8.13 -14.92
CA LEU A 170 4.19 -7.97 -14.67
C LEU A 170 4.51 -8.02 -13.17
N PHE A 171 3.58 -7.55 -12.35
CA PHE A 171 3.71 -7.42 -10.89
C PHE A 171 2.38 -7.77 -10.22
N ASP A 172 2.40 -7.97 -8.90
CA ASP A 172 1.19 -8.14 -8.12
C ASP A 172 0.31 -6.87 -8.24
N PRO A 173 -0.98 -7.01 -8.58
CA PRO A 173 -1.84 -5.86 -8.81
C PRO A 173 -2.26 -5.18 -7.51
N TYR A 174 -2.51 -5.96 -6.46
CA TYR A 174 -2.96 -5.51 -5.15
C TYR A 174 -2.52 -6.46 -4.05
N ALA A 175 -2.61 -6.00 -2.81
CA ALA A 175 -2.46 -6.81 -1.61
C ALA A 175 -3.66 -6.59 -0.67
N ILE A 176 -3.95 -7.59 0.18
CA ILE A 176 -5.03 -7.52 1.18
C ILE A 176 -4.42 -7.65 2.56
N PHE A 177 -4.78 -6.74 3.44
CA PHE A 177 -4.38 -6.72 4.85
C PHE A 177 -5.60 -6.82 5.76
N GLU A 178 -5.39 -7.32 6.97
CA GLU A 178 -6.37 -7.27 8.05
C GLU A 178 -5.75 -6.51 9.22
N VAL A 179 -6.34 -5.39 9.58
CA VAL A 179 -5.80 -4.44 10.56
C VAL A 179 -6.95 -3.98 11.46
N ASP A 180 -6.85 -4.25 12.76
CA ASP A 180 -7.88 -3.98 13.76
C ASP A 180 -9.30 -4.43 13.34
N GLY A 181 -9.38 -5.64 12.75
CA GLY A 181 -10.62 -6.23 12.27
C GLY A 181 -11.15 -5.66 10.95
N VAL A 182 -10.46 -4.69 10.34
CA VAL A 182 -10.80 -4.11 9.03
C VAL A 182 -10.00 -4.78 7.93
N ARG A 183 -10.69 -5.28 6.91
CA ARG A 183 -10.07 -5.85 5.72
C ARG A 183 -9.83 -4.78 4.68
N ILE A 184 -8.55 -4.52 4.38
CA ILE A 184 -8.08 -3.41 3.57
C ILE A 184 -7.52 -3.97 2.26
N GLY A 185 -8.04 -3.50 1.12
CA GLY A 185 -7.45 -3.73 -0.19
C GLY A 185 -6.53 -2.57 -0.59
N VAL A 186 -5.29 -2.88 -0.94
CA VAL A 186 -4.28 -1.90 -1.37
C VAL A 186 -3.87 -2.21 -2.79
N ILE A 187 -4.17 -1.33 -3.75
CA ILE A 187 -3.83 -1.48 -5.18
C ILE A 187 -2.70 -0.52 -5.57
N GLY A 188 -1.77 -0.97 -6.41
CA GLY A 188 -0.71 -0.13 -6.97
C GLY A 188 -1.04 0.32 -8.39
N LEU A 189 -0.84 1.61 -8.70
CA LEU A 189 -1.12 2.19 -10.02
C LEU A 189 -0.03 3.17 -10.44
N ILE A 190 0.46 3.02 -11.68
CA ILE A 190 1.49 3.88 -12.27
C ILE A 190 0.89 4.78 -13.34
N SER A 191 1.54 5.93 -13.60
CA SER A 191 1.13 6.82 -14.70
C SER A 191 1.34 6.17 -16.06
N PRO A 192 0.35 6.19 -16.98
CA PRO A 192 0.53 5.77 -18.36
C PRO A 192 1.59 6.56 -19.13
N GLU A 193 2.01 7.71 -18.63
CA GLU A 193 3.09 8.52 -19.21
C GLU A 193 4.44 7.80 -19.30
N ILE A 194 4.65 6.72 -18.53
CA ILE A 194 5.85 5.89 -18.65
C ILE A 194 6.04 5.33 -20.08
N ALA A 195 4.96 5.15 -20.83
CA ALA A 195 5.04 4.73 -22.23
C ALA A 195 5.68 5.79 -23.14
N GLU A 196 5.56 7.06 -22.79
CA GLU A 196 6.20 8.17 -23.50
C GLU A 196 7.61 8.47 -22.94
N LEU A 197 7.77 8.35 -21.62
CA LEU A 197 9.05 8.61 -20.94
C LEU A 197 10.07 7.49 -21.21
N TYR A 198 9.62 6.25 -21.27
CA TYR A 198 10.48 5.06 -21.40
C TYR A 198 9.98 4.11 -22.49
N PRO A 199 9.90 4.54 -23.78
CA PRO A 199 9.30 3.74 -24.86
C PRO A 199 10.03 2.40 -25.08
N ASP A 200 11.35 2.35 -24.90
CA ASP A 200 12.12 1.13 -25.06
C ASP A 200 11.84 0.11 -23.93
N ILE A 201 11.51 0.58 -22.72
CA ILE A 201 11.20 -0.26 -21.56
C ILE A 201 9.77 -0.80 -21.64
N THR A 202 8.86 -0.01 -22.20
CA THR A 202 7.45 -0.38 -22.34
C THR A 202 7.15 -1.12 -23.64
N GLU A 203 8.16 -1.36 -24.49
CA GLU A 203 7.98 -2.14 -25.72
C GLU A 203 7.45 -3.55 -25.39
N GLY A 204 6.39 -3.97 -26.09
CA GLY A 204 5.73 -5.26 -25.83
C GLY A 204 4.81 -5.27 -24.61
N CYS A 205 4.52 -4.11 -24.02
CA CYS A 205 3.60 -3.95 -22.90
C CYS A 205 2.50 -2.93 -23.22
N ASN A 206 1.49 -2.93 -22.38
CA ASN A 206 0.45 -1.90 -22.34
C ASN A 206 0.40 -1.29 -20.94
N VAL A 207 0.31 0.03 -20.87
CA VAL A 207 0.04 0.75 -19.63
C VAL A 207 -1.37 1.31 -19.75
N TYR A 208 -2.26 0.75 -18.96
CA TYR A 208 -3.69 1.05 -19.06
C TYR A 208 -4.06 2.24 -18.19
N LYS A 209 -5.21 2.85 -18.51
CA LYS A 209 -5.82 3.90 -17.69
C LYS A 209 -6.02 3.41 -16.26
N PRO A 210 -5.52 4.14 -15.23
CA PRO A 210 -5.54 3.70 -13.84
C PRO A 210 -6.93 3.31 -13.32
N SER A 211 -7.95 4.17 -13.54
CA SER A 211 -9.32 3.91 -13.10
C SER A 211 -9.96 2.70 -13.78
N GLY A 212 -9.63 2.46 -15.06
CA GLY A 212 -10.15 1.30 -15.80
C GLY A 212 -9.72 0.00 -15.17
N ILE A 213 -8.44 -0.11 -14.79
CA ILE A 213 -7.88 -1.29 -14.14
C ILE A 213 -8.31 -1.37 -12.66
N ALA A 214 -8.30 -0.26 -11.94
CA ALA A 214 -8.76 -0.22 -10.55
C ALA A 214 -10.18 -0.76 -10.41
N ASN A 215 -11.10 -0.36 -11.30
CA ASN A 215 -12.48 -0.82 -11.28
C ASN A 215 -12.64 -2.33 -11.57
N ILE A 216 -11.70 -2.95 -12.30
CA ILE A 216 -11.69 -4.41 -12.50
C ILE A 216 -11.33 -5.12 -11.19
N TYR A 217 -10.28 -4.68 -10.50
CA TYR A 217 -9.82 -5.32 -9.26
C TYR A 217 -10.69 -5.01 -8.04
N TYR A 218 -11.52 -3.96 -8.10
CA TYR A 218 -12.47 -3.67 -7.02
C TYR A 218 -13.34 -4.88 -6.67
N GLU A 219 -13.95 -5.53 -7.68
CA GLU A 219 -14.82 -6.67 -7.46
C GLU A 219 -14.09 -7.84 -6.78
N GLU A 220 -12.83 -8.08 -7.15
CA GLU A 220 -12.02 -9.14 -6.54
C GLU A 220 -11.74 -8.85 -5.07
N MET A 221 -11.28 -7.63 -4.75
CA MET A 221 -11.02 -7.21 -3.38
C MET A 221 -12.30 -7.19 -2.53
N ALA A 222 -13.40 -6.68 -3.06
CA ALA A 222 -14.70 -6.66 -2.38
C ALA A 222 -15.22 -8.09 -2.10
N ASN A 223 -15.11 -9.00 -3.08
CA ASN A 223 -15.47 -10.41 -2.92
C ASN A 223 -14.55 -11.13 -1.92
N ALA A 224 -13.30 -10.70 -1.80
CA ALA A 224 -12.39 -11.16 -0.75
C ALA A 224 -12.72 -10.59 0.65
N GLY A 225 -13.75 -9.74 0.76
CA GLY A 225 -14.26 -9.18 2.01
C GLY A 225 -13.60 -7.87 2.43
N CYS A 226 -12.89 -7.18 1.53
CA CYS A 226 -12.37 -5.85 1.82
C CYS A 226 -13.50 -4.83 1.94
N THR A 227 -13.38 -3.93 2.91
CA THR A 227 -14.34 -2.85 3.20
C THR A 227 -13.67 -1.48 3.24
N TYR A 228 -12.35 -1.42 3.19
CA TYR A 228 -11.57 -0.20 3.05
C TYR A 228 -10.57 -0.38 1.90
N PHE A 229 -10.45 0.63 1.03
CA PHE A 229 -9.69 0.51 -0.22
C PHE A 229 -8.73 1.68 -0.37
N ILE A 230 -7.45 1.35 -0.55
CA ILE A 230 -6.36 2.31 -0.70
C ILE A 230 -5.75 2.13 -2.09
N ALA A 231 -5.53 3.22 -2.82
CA ALA A 231 -4.67 3.22 -3.99
C ALA A 231 -3.31 3.85 -3.64
N LEU A 232 -2.23 3.15 -3.93
CA LEU A 232 -0.87 3.67 -3.95
C LEU A 232 -0.59 4.08 -5.39
N THR A 233 -0.34 5.36 -5.64
CA THR A 233 -0.25 5.87 -6.99
C THR A 233 0.97 6.75 -7.20
N SER A 234 1.52 6.70 -8.41
CA SER A 234 2.55 7.63 -8.88
C SER A 234 2.03 8.32 -10.14
N LEU A 235 0.94 9.09 -9.96
CA LEU A 235 0.25 9.78 -11.06
C LEU A 235 0.69 11.24 -11.17
N GLY A 236 0.80 11.92 -10.03
CA GLY A 236 1.06 13.36 -10.03
C GLY A 236 -0.15 14.20 -10.42
N TYR A 237 0.02 15.51 -10.41
CA TYR A 237 -1.07 16.46 -10.67
C TYR A 237 -0.97 17.17 -12.03
N ASP A 238 0.14 17.00 -12.76
CA ASP A 238 0.44 17.72 -14.01
C ASP A 238 0.18 16.85 -15.27
N GLY A 239 -0.12 15.54 -15.08
CA GLY A 239 -0.33 14.57 -16.15
C GLY A 239 -1.76 14.51 -16.69
N GLU A 240 -1.98 13.64 -17.68
CA GLU A 240 -3.30 13.36 -18.26
C GLU A 240 -4.22 12.64 -17.27
N TYR A 241 -3.64 11.83 -16.37
CA TYR A 241 -4.37 11.04 -15.38
C TYR A 241 -3.92 11.44 -13.98
N THR A 242 -4.76 12.17 -13.30
CA THR A 242 -4.47 12.66 -11.94
C THR A 242 -5.15 11.81 -10.86
N PRO A 243 -4.71 11.92 -9.59
CA PRO A 243 -5.42 11.30 -8.47
C PRO A 243 -6.88 11.75 -8.35
N ARG A 244 -7.21 12.99 -8.76
CA ARG A 244 -8.60 13.49 -8.79
C ARG A 244 -9.45 12.76 -9.83
N ASP A 245 -8.89 12.51 -11.02
CA ASP A 245 -9.58 11.76 -12.07
C ASP A 245 -9.81 10.33 -11.63
N LEU A 246 -8.80 9.70 -11.00
CA LEU A 246 -8.94 8.36 -10.42
C LEU A 246 -10.05 8.32 -9.37
N ALA A 247 -10.09 9.27 -8.45
CA ALA A 247 -11.12 9.37 -7.42
C ALA A 247 -12.52 9.54 -8.00
N ALA A 248 -12.67 10.44 -9.00
CA ALA A 248 -13.95 10.69 -9.65
C ALA A 248 -14.49 9.47 -10.41
N GLU A 249 -13.60 8.68 -11.02
CA GLU A 249 -13.96 7.50 -11.81
C GLU A 249 -13.98 6.18 -11.00
N SER A 250 -13.42 6.20 -9.79
CA SER A 250 -13.37 5.07 -8.86
C SER A 250 -13.80 5.50 -7.45
N PRO A 251 -15.06 5.97 -7.27
CA PRO A 251 -15.55 6.56 -6.03
C PRO A 251 -15.71 5.53 -4.88
N TRP A 252 -15.43 4.26 -5.13
CA TRP A 252 -15.36 3.19 -4.13
C TRP A 252 -14.05 3.21 -3.33
N LEU A 253 -13.02 3.88 -3.83
CA LEU A 253 -11.80 4.14 -3.06
C LEU A 253 -12.11 4.97 -1.83
N ASN A 254 -11.35 4.75 -0.76
CA ASN A 254 -11.42 5.58 0.46
C ASN A 254 -10.25 6.55 0.54
N LEU A 255 -9.06 6.10 0.10
CA LEU A 255 -7.82 6.85 0.20
C LEU A 255 -6.96 6.64 -1.03
N ILE A 256 -6.38 7.69 -1.55
CA ILE A 256 -5.31 7.67 -2.56
C ILE A 256 -4.08 8.30 -1.93
N LEU A 257 -3.01 7.52 -1.85
CA LEU A 257 -1.68 7.97 -1.47
C LEU A 257 -0.87 8.13 -2.74
N ASP A 258 -0.55 9.36 -3.12
CA ASP A 258 0.07 9.65 -4.42
C ASP A 258 1.49 10.19 -4.26
N SER A 259 2.27 10.06 -5.33
CA SER A 259 3.62 10.58 -5.51
C SER A 259 3.77 11.17 -6.92
N ASN A 260 5.01 11.44 -7.36
CA ASN A 260 5.33 12.02 -8.68
C ASN A 260 4.82 13.45 -8.86
N THR A 261 4.88 14.26 -7.80
CA THR A 261 4.36 15.63 -7.84
C THR A 261 5.12 16.55 -6.87
N ASP A 262 5.14 17.85 -7.18
CA ASP A 262 5.56 18.90 -6.25
C ASP A 262 4.40 19.45 -5.41
N THR A 263 3.17 18.99 -5.68
CA THR A 263 1.98 19.36 -4.89
C THR A 263 2.00 18.61 -3.56
N VAL A 264 1.86 19.33 -2.46
CA VAL A 264 1.79 18.80 -1.10
C VAL A 264 0.39 18.99 -0.54
N LEU A 265 -0.21 17.93 -0.03
CA LEU A 265 -1.56 17.94 0.55
C LEU A 265 -1.48 17.47 2.02
N GLU A 266 -0.97 18.33 2.89
CA GLU A 266 -0.70 18.00 4.30
C GLU A 266 -1.94 17.57 5.09
N ASP A 267 -3.09 18.17 4.78
CA ASP A 267 -4.39 17.86 5.42
C ASP A 267 -5.19 16.83 4.61
N GLY A 268 -4.68 16.41 3.44
CA GLY A 268 -5.43 15.65 2.46
C GLY A 268 -6.48 16.51 1.72
N GLU A 269 -6.90 16.05 0.55
CA GLU A 269 -7.94 16.66 -0.25
C GLU A 269 -9.12 15.69 -0.39
N LEU A 270 -10.28 16.06 0.12
CA LEU A 270 -11.52 15.35 -0.21
C LEU A 270 -11.93 15.76 -1.62
N VAL A 271 -11.92 14.82 -2.56
CA VAL A 271 -12.28 15.07 -3.95
C VAL A 271 -13.79 15.36 -4.05
N PRO A 272 -14.20 16.48 -4.68
CA PRO A 272 -15.60 16.85 -4.79
C PRO A 272 -16.48 15.73 -5.38
N ASP A 273 -17.70 15.62 -4.88
CA ASP A 273 -18.70 14.63 -5.28
C ASP A 273 -18.29 13.16 -5.05
N THR A 274 -17.25 12.93 -4.24
CA THR A 274 -16.78 11.59 -3.82
C THR A 274 -16.59 11.54 -2.29
N ASN A 275 -16.25 10.34 -1.77
CA ASN A 275 -15.77 10.17 -0.40
C ASN A 275 -14.27 9.83 -0.38
N VAL A 276 -13.56 10.08 -1.47
CA VAL A 276 -12.15 9.74 -1.63
C VAL A 276 -11.28 10.89 -1.17
N VAL A 277 -10.34 10.58 -0.29
CA VAL A 277 -9.31 11.54 0.14
C VAL A 277 -8.02 11.26 -0.62
N VAL A 278 -7.42 12.28 -1.19
CA VAL A 278 -6.07 12.23 -1.78
C VAL A 278 -5.07 12.83 -0.81
N PHE A 279 -3.93 12.17 -0.67
CA PHE A 279 -2.86 12.61 0.23
C PHE A 279 -1.51 12.51 -0.48
N ASN A 280 -0.72 13.59 -0.44
CA ASN A 280 0.61 13.70 -1.06
C ASN A 280 1.61 14.25 -0.06
N LEU A 281 2.87 13.88 -0.25
CA LEU A 281 3.98 14.31 0.59
C LEU A 281 5.01 15.13 -0.18
N PRO A 282 5.84 15.92 0.52
CA PRO A 282 7.03 16.53 -0.07
C PRO A 282 8.03 15.46 -0.51
N LYS A 283 8.78 15.73 -1.58
CA LYS A 283 9.83 14.87 -2.12
C LYS A 283 11.04 14.72 -1.18
N ASP A 284 11.97 13.85 -1.58
CA ASP A 284 13.30 13.65 -0.96
C ASP A 284 13.25 13.21 0.51
N PHE A 285 12.19 12.47 0.86
CA PHE A 285 12.03 11.91 2.21
C PHE A 285 12.06 12.95 3.33
N THR A 286 11.59 14.18 3.05
CA THR A 286 11.59 15.27 4.03
C THR A 286 10.42 15.20 5.01
N ALA A 287 9.44 14.36 4.72
CA ALA A 287 8.29 14.11 5.58
C ALA A 287 7.80 12.66 5.52
N VAL A 288 7.00 12.29 6.50
CA VAL A 288 6.22 11.02 6.56
C VAL A 288 4.77 11.37 6.85
N GLY A 289 3.85 10.83 6.05
CA GLY A 289 2.43 10.90 6.34
C GLY A 289 2.08 9.97 7.50
N SER A 290 1.29 10.46 8.44
CA SER A 290 0.75 9.68 9.55
C SER A 290 -0.76 9.90 9.60
N LEU A 291 -1.52 8.87 9.26
CA LEU A 291 -2.97 8.93 9.14
C LEU A 291 -3.59 7.94 10.12
N VAL A 292 -4.42 8.45 11.05
CA VAL A 292 -5.25 7.58 11.88
C VAL A 292 -6.63 7.47 11.23
N VAL A 293 -7.03 6.25 10.92
CA VAL A 293 -8.30 5.92 10.28
C VAL A 293 -9.21 5.26 11.31
N THR A 294 -10.42 5.77 11.46
CA THR A 294 -11.48 5.11 12.22
C THR A 294 -12.62 4.79 11.27
N THR A 295 -12.93 3.52 11.11
CA THR A 295 -14.06 3.03 10.31
C THR A 295 -15.23 2.72 11.22
N THR A 296 -16.41 3.13 10.81
CA THR A 296 -17.69 2.82 11.49
C THR A 296 -18.72 2.35 10.47
N SER A 297 -19.86 1.84 10.94
CA SER A 297 -20.95 1.36 10.07
C SER A 297 -21.57 2.44 9.17
N GLY A 298 -21.21 3.70 9.33
CA GLY A 298 -21.78 4.80 8.53
C GLY A 298 -20.77 5.81 8.03
N GLN A 299 -19.51 5.79 8.49
CA GLN A 299 -18.55 6.83 8.18
C GLN A 299 -17.12 6.37 8.42
N ASN A 300 -16.21 6.81 7.53
CA ASN A 300 -14.77 6.72 7.74
C ASN A 300 -14.24 8.09 8.17
N ILE A 301 -13.53 8.12 9.30
CA ILE A 301 -12.92 9.35 9.82
C ILE A 301 -11.42 9.20 9.59
N LEU A 302 -10.84 10.17 8.89
CA LEU A 302 -9.40 10.25 8.64
C LEU A 302 -8.84 11.43 9.42
N SER A 303 -7.77 11.19 10.19
CA SER A 303 -7.02 12.22 10.90
C SER A 303 -5.58 12.23 10.36
N PRO A 304 -5.29 13.05 9.35
CA PRO A 304 -3.98 13.14 8.75
C PRO A 304 -3.04 14.02 9.57
N SER A 305 -1.75 13.76 9.49
CA SER A 305 -0.67 14.66 9.87
C SER A 305 0.57 14.37 9.05
N VAL A 306 1.36 15.41 8.77
CA VAL A 306 2.66 15.31 8.13
C VAL A 306 3.73 15.50 9.19
N LEU A 307 4.60 14.52 9.33
CA LEU A 307 5.69 14.51 10.31
C LEU A 307 7.01 14.82 9.60
N THR A 308 7.66 15.88 10.03
CA THR A 308 8.98 16.30 9.56
C THR A 308 10.10 15.79 10.45
N LEU A 309 11.35 16.03 10.06
CA LEU A 309 12.50 15.66 10.86
C LEU A 309 12.48 16.31 12.26
N ASP A 310 11.95 17.53 12.37
CA ASP A 310 11.85 18.23 13.67
C ASP A 310 10.90 17.52 14.62
N ASP A 311 9.77 17.02 14.12
CA ASP A 311 8.80 16.25 14.90
C ASP A 311 9.36 14.92 15.38
N LEU A 312 10.24 14.31 14.58
CA LEU A 312 10.89 13.04 14.86
C LEU A 312 12.21 13.18 15.67
N SER A 313 12.62 14.39 15.99
CA SER A 313 13.90 14.67 16.66
C SER A 313 14.08 13.98 18.02
N VAL A 314 12.98 13.58 18.65
CA VAL A 314 12.97 12.85 19.94
C VAL A 314 13.20 11.34 19.79
N LEU A 315 13.09 10.81 18.58
CA LEU A 315 13.31 9.40 18.29
C LEU A 315 14.80 9.12 18.06
N THR A 316 15.24 7.94 18.45
CA THR A 316 16.58 7.42 18.14
C THR A 316 16.49 6.55 16.90
N PRO A 317 17.36 6.76 15.88
CA PRO A 317 17.40 5.90 14.70
C PRO A 317 17.57 4.42 15.07
N ASN A 318 16.87 3.54 14.38
CA ASN A 318 16.95 2.10 14.61
C ASN A 318 18.33 1.55 14.18
N GLU A 319 19.06 0.92 15.10
CA GLU A 319 20.43 0.45 14.86
C GLU A 319 20.51 -0.66 13.81
N ALA A 320 19.54 -1.55 13.74
CA ALA A 320 19.52 -2.63 12.74
C ALA A 320 19.35 -2.07 11.32
N VAL A 321 18.45 -1.11 11.13
CA VAL A 321 18.27 -0.44 9.84
C VAL A 321 19.46 0.43 9.48
N THR A 322 20.09 1.10 10.48
CA THR A 322 21.36 1.81 10.27
C THR A 322 22.44 0.86 9.76
N GLY A 323 22.55 -0.34 10.31
CA GLY A 323 23.49 -1.36 9.83
C GLY A 323 23.24 -1.74 8.36
N VAL A 324 21.99 -1.89 7.95
CA VAL A 324 21.62 -2.13 6.54
C VAL A 324 22.02 -0.93 5.66
N ALA A 325 21.76 0.30 6.11
CA ALA A 325 22.11 1.51 5.37
C ALA A 325 23.62 1.64 5.10
N GLN A 326 24.44 1.20 6.04
CA GLN A 326 25.90 1.25 5.95
C GLN A 326 26.52 0.05 5.24
N THR A 327 25.73 -1.00 4.92
CA THR A 327 26.21 -2.18 4.21
C THR A 327 26.22 -1.92 2.71
N ASP A 328 27.31 -2.29 2.02
CA ASP A 328 27.36 -2.35 0.58
C ASP A 328 26.87 -3.71 0.11
N TYR A 329 25.89 -3.71 -0.80
CA TYR A 329 25.33 -4.92 -1.42
C TYR A 329 25.90 -5.08 -2.82
N SER A 330 26.23 -6.33 -3.19
CA SER A 330 26.54 -6.70 -4.58
C SER A 330 25.26 -7.03 -5.34
N VAL A 331 25.35 -7.03 -6.67
CA VAL A 331 24.24 -7.37 -7.59
C VAL A 331 23.62 -8.73 -7.28
N ASP A 332 24.37 -9.66 -6.65
CA ASP A 332 23.91 -10.99 -6.24
C ASP A 332 23.19 -10.99 -4.87
N GLY A 333 22.93 -9.82 -4.27
CA GLY A 333 22.23 -9.67 -3.00
C GLY A 333 23.06 -10.05 -1.75
N GLU A 334 24.31 -10.44 -1.93
CA GLU A 334 25.24 -10.69 -0.82
C GLU A 334 25.95 -9.39 -0.42
N SER A 335 26.13 -9.18 0.88
CA SER A 335 26.91 -8.02 1.37
C SER A 335 28.34 -8.11 0.87
N ALA A 336 28.84 -7.10 0.18
CA ALA A 336 30.20 -7.03 -0.37
C ALA A 336 31.33 -7.00 0.67
N GLY A 337 31.01 -7.11 1.94
CA GLY A 337 32.02 -7.09 3.02
C GLY A 337 31.41 -7.31 4.38
N GLY A 338 31.34 -8.53 4.82
CA GLY A 338 30.97 -8.86 6.18
C GLY A 338 30.22 -10.16 6.30
N GLY A 339 30.69 -11.19 5.63
CA GLY A 339 30.30 -12.55 6.01
C GLY A 339 30.57 -12.69 7.49
N LEU A 340 29.52 -12.98 8.29
CA LEU A 340 29.66 -13.39 9.66
C LEU A 340 30.67 -14.54 9.66
N GLN A 341 31.94 -14.27 9.93
CA GLN A 341 32.92 -15.33 10.10
C GLN A 341 32.53 -16.06 11.39
N ILE A 342 31.60 -17.00 11.23
CA ILE A 342 31.31 -17.97 12.29
C ILE A 342 32.61 -18.74 12.47
N PRO A 343 33.31 -18.61 13.61
CA PRO A 343 34.53 -19.36 13.82
C PRO A 343 34.25 -20.85 13.57
N ALA A 344 35.13 -21.53 12.87
CA ALA A 344 34.92 -22.92 12.51
C ALA A 344 34.53 -23.82 13.72
N GLY A 345 34.95 -23.41 14.94
CA GLY A 345 34.53 -24.02 16.20
C GLY A 345 33.04 -23.83 16.54
N ALA A 346 32.41 -22.69 16.15
CA ALA A 346 30.99 -22.45 16.43
C ALA A 346 30.09 -23.27 15.48
N VAL A 347 30.49 -23.43 14.23
CA VAL A 347 29.79 -24.32 13.27
C VAL A 347 29.81 -25.78 13.77
N PHE A 348 30.94 -26.22 14.34
CA PHE A 348 31.05 -27.55 14.93
C PHE A 348 30.15 -27.73 16.17
N LEU A 349 30.00 -26.69 16.99
CA LEU A 349 29.16 -26.71 18.18
C LEU A 349 27.66 -26.76 17.81
N ILE A 350 27.24 -26.00 16.81
CA ILE A 350 25.84 -26.00 16.29
C ILE A 350 25.53 -27.39 15.67
N ALA A 351 26.44 -27.96 14.88
CA ALA A 351 26.27 -29.27 14.33
C ALA A 351 26.14 -30.36 15.42
N LEU A 352 26.94 -30.27 16.47
CA LEU A 352 26.87 -31.21 17.61
C LEU A 352 25.55 -31.11 18.38
N VAL A 353 25.02 -29.89 18.59
CA VAL A 353 23.74 -29.68 19.28
C VAL A 353 22.58 -30.21 18.44
N VAL A 354 22.60 -30.02 17.10
CA VAL A 354 21.58 -30.56 16.19
C VAL A 354 21.63 -32.08 16.16
N ILE A 355 22.82 -32.70 16.09
CA ILE A 355 22.99 -34.17 16.12
C ILE A 355 22.52 -34.72 17.46
N ALA A 356 22.86 -34.12 18.58
CA ALA A 356 22.40 -34.54 19.90
C ALA A 356 20.87 -34.42 20.03
N GLY A 357 20.25 -33.37 19.53
CA GLY A 357 18.80 -33.21 19.50
C GLY A 357 18.08 -34.27 18.66
N LEU A 358 18.61 -34.57 17.46
CA LEU A 358 18.10 -35.63 16.60
C LEU A 358 18.22 -37.02 17.21
N THR A 359 19.32 -37.27 17.93
CA THR A 359 19.55 -38.57 18.63
C THR A 359 18.57 -38.78 19.79
N VAL A 360 18.31 -37.74 20.57
CA VAL A 360 17.30 -37.76 21.65
C VAL A 360 15.89 -37.99 21.08
N LEU A 361 15.57 -37.35 19.99
CA LEU A 361 14.27 -37.54 19.29
C LEU A 361 14.11 -38.97 18.77
N LEU A 362 15.14 -39.52 18.17
CA LEU A 362 15.14 -40.90 17.65
C LEU A 362 14.97 -41.90 18.77
N VAL A 363 15.68 -41.75 19.91
CA VAL A 363 15.55 -42.61 21.09
C VAL A 363 14.15 -42.51 21.67
N ALA A 364 13.57 -41.33 21.77
CA ALA A 364 12.20 -41.14 22.24
C ALA A 364 11.16 -41.82 21.34
N VAL A 365 11.33 -41.75 20.02
CA VAL A 365 10.45 -42.43 19.06
C VAL A 365 10.59 -43.96 19.16
N VAL A 366 11.80 -44.50 19.32
CA VAL A 366 12.04 -45.93 19.48
C VAL A 366 11.45 -46.43 20.81
N LEU A 367 11.59 -45.71 21.91
CA LEU A 367 11.03 -46.09 23.20
C LEU A 367 9.50 -46.04 23.20
N ARG A 368 8.87 -45.07 22.53
CA ARG A 368 7.40 -45.04 22.33
C ARG A 368 6.85 -46.21 21.55
N ARG A 369 7.64 -46.81 20.62
CA ARG A 369 7.23 -47.99 19.84
C ARG A 369 7.36 -49.29 20.63
N LYS A 370 8.05 -49.33 21.77
CA LYS A 370 8.26 -50.53 22.61
C LYS A 370 7.29 -50.66 23.79
N THR A 371 6.38 -49.68 24.02
CA THR A 371 5.35 -49.84 25.07
C THR A 371 4.14 -50.56 24.46
N PRO A 372 3.84 -51.80 24.89
CA PRO A 372 2.64 -52.50 24.46
C PRO A 372 1.40 -51.77 25.03
N LYS A 373 0.41 -51.56 24.16
CA LYS A 373 -0.91 -51.12 24.60
C LYS A 373 -1.51 -52.17 25.52
N LYS A 374 -1.78 -51.81 26.77
CA LYS A 374 -2.67 -52.53 27.66
C LYS A 374 -4.10 -52.19 27.32
#